data_b96f374fa8b1f1209b5e0ef63baf0529
#
_entry.id   b96f374fa8b1f1209b5e0ef63baf0529
#
_cell.length_a   1.000
_cell.length_b   1.000
_cell.length_c   1.000
_cell.angle_alpha   90.00
_cell.angle_beta   90.00
_cell.angle_gamma   90.00
#
_symmetry.space_group_name_H-M   'P 1'
#
loop_
_entity.id
_entity.type
_entity.pdbx_description
1 polymer ?
#
loop_
_entity_poly.entity_id
_entity_poly.type
_entity_poly.pdbx_seq_one_letter_code
_entity_poly.pdbx_strand_id
1 'polypeptide(L)'
;ISDCLVGSEMCIRDSTPAYPPRSLSLQIVQPDHQHGAKPFPNMTANDDIFQGWFGIGSQIDGLGHIGDHDGIFYNCYDGKDFAQITGLTKLGIEKIPPIVARGIVIDIAGYLNKDYLDKGETFDTKIALAAAKSQNLIIDSGDVVLFHTGWTDAKLQSDPLEWGSGMPGITADLAEYLASKNVIAVGADTWGLDAWPPADENEPFPGHPILIQKNGIHILEVMNTGPLVKDNVNEFLFVLGQAKVKGAVQMIINPIAIR
;
A
#
# COMPACT_ATOMS: atom_id res chain seq x y z
N ILE A 1 -1.34 25.97 -5.39
CA ILE A 1 -1.65 24.57 -5.75
C ILE A 1 -0.67 23.62 -5.05
N SER A 2 0.62 23.99 -4.90
CA SER A 2 1.63 23.16 -4.22
C SER A 2 1.30 22.85 -2.75
N ASP A 3 0.60 23.73 -2.06
CA ASP A 3 0.30 23.58 -0.63
C ASP A 3 -0.92 22.68 -0.35
N CYS A 4 -1.59 22.21 -1.41
CA CYS A 4 -2.81 21.39 -1.32
C CYS A 4 -2.58 19.91 -1.67
N LEU A 5 -1.39 19.55 -2.16
CA LEU A 5 -1.09 18.22 -2.63
C LEU A 5 -0.04 17.57 -1.73
N VAL A 6 -0.39 16.44 -1.15
CA VAL A 6 0.55 15.56 -0.46
C VAL A 6 0.65 14.29 -1.29
N GLY A 7 1.78 14.14 -2.00
CA GLY A 7 2.08 12.94 -2.75
C GLY A 7 2.79 11.91 -1.88
N SER A 8 2.69 10.65 -2.25
CA SER A 8 3.49 9.58 -1.63
C SER A 8 4.90 9.60 -2.24
N GLU A 9 5.77 10.49 -1.76
CA GLU A 9 7.13 10.66 -2.28
C GLU A 9 8.12 9.61 -1.75
N MET A 10 7.74 8.34 -1.80
CA MET A 10 8.66 7.26 -1.44
C MET A 10 9.52 6.89 -2.65
N CYS A 11 10.76 7.35 -2.66
CA CYS A 11 11.72 6.98 -3.71
C CYS A 11 12.11 5.51 -3.61
N ILE A 12 11.85 4.74 -4.67
CA ILE A 12 12.06 3.28 -4.74
C ILE A 12 13.51 2.91 -5.14
N ARG A 13 14.52 3.73 -4.93
CA ARG A 13 15.82 3.48 -5.58
C ARG A 13 16.91 2.88 -4.69
N ASP A 14 17.15 3.42 -3.53
CA ASP A 14 18.38 3.15 -2.78
C ASP A 14 18.19 2.21 -1.58
N SER A 15 17.00 2.14 -1.07
CA SER A 15 16.54 1.14 -0.12
C SER A 15 15.18 0.70 -0.61
N THR A 16 15.11 -0.39 -1.31
CA THR A 16 13.84 -0.88 -1.86
C THR A 16 12.88 -1.12 -0.68
N PRO A 17 11.94 -0.20 -0.39
CA PRO A 17 11.02 -0.38 0.73
C PRO A 17 10.03 -1.47 0.34
N ALA A 18 10.35 -2.71 0.72
CA ALA A 18 9.56 -3.86 0.38
C ALA A 18 9.88 -5.04 1.28
N TYR A 19 8.93 -5.93 1.42
CA TYR A 19 9.13 -7.24 2.03
C TYR A 19 10.21 -8.02 1.25
N PRO A 20 11.27 -8.53 1.89
CA PRO A 20 12.28 -9.35 1.23
C PRO A 20 11.67 -10.64 0.64
N PRO A 21 12.10 -11.13 -0.54
CA PRO A 21 13.27 -10.71 -1.34
C PRO A 21 12.92 -9.75 -2.50
N ARG A 22 11.86 -8.97 -2.40
CA ARG A 22 11.42 -8.08 -3.49
C ARG A 22 12.52 -7.07 -3.82
N SER A 23 12.76 -6.86 -5.11
CA SER A 23 13.83 -5.99 -5.61
C SER A 23 13.44 -5.37 -6.94
N LEU A 24 14.19 -4.36 -7.35
CA LEU A 24 14.07 -3.77 -8.67
C LEU A 24 15.44 -3.57 -9.32
N SER A 25 15.46 -3.56 -10.64
CA SER A 25 16.59 -3.14 -11.46
C SER A 25 16.12 -2.10 -12.47
N LEU A 26 16.84 -0.99 -12.54
CA LEU A 26 16.59 0.07 -13.51
C LEU A 26 17.85 0.26 -14.37
N GLN A 27 17.68 0.24 -15.67
CA GLN A 27 18.75 0.46 -16.64
C GLN A 27 18.38 1.60 -17.57
N ILE A 28 19.29 2.55 -17.76
CA ILE A 28 19.12 3.61 -18.75
C ILE A 28 19.71 3.14 -20.06
N VAL A 29 18.90 3.16 -21.09
CA VAL A 29 19.30 2.84 -22.45
C VAL A 29 19.52 4.15 -23.19
N GLN A 30 20.75 4.34 -23.69
CA GLN A 30 21.17 5.52 -24.44
C GLN A 30 21.65 5.10 -25.83
N PRO A 31 20.75 4.71 -26.74
CA PRO A 31 21.14 4.18 -28.04
C PRO A 31 21.94 5.19 -28.88
N ASP A 32 21.67 6.47 -28.71
CA ASP A 32 22.33 7.56 -29.44
C ASP A 32 23.78 7.76 -29.03
N HIS A 33 24.12 7.38 -27.78
CA HIS A 33 25.48 7.47 -27.25
C HIS A 33 26.32 6.21 -27.52
N GLN A 34 25.68 5.07 -27.64
CA GLN A 34 26.36 3.78 -27.80
C GLN A 34 26.79 3.49 -29.24
N HIS A 35 26.09 4.03 -30.22
CA HIS A 35 26.29 3.66 -31.62
C HIS A 35 26.82 4.80 -32.52
N GLY A 36 27.13 5.98 -31.97
CA GLY A 36 27.70 7.09 -32.69
C GLY A 36 26.81 7.73 -33.80
N ALA A 37 25.67 7.14 -34.07
CA ALA A 37 24.67 7.66 -35.00
C ALA A 37 23.52 8.30 -34.21
N LYS A 38 23.27 9.57 -34.50
CA LYS A 38 22.09 10.27 -33.94
C LYS A 38 20.89 9.99 -34.83
N PRO A 39 19.88 9.23 -34.41
CA PRO A 39 18.71 8.93 -35.24
C PRO A 39 17.89 10.19 -35.57
N PHE A 40 18.02 11.24 -34.75
CA PHE A 40 17.32 12.49 -34.94
C PHE A 40 18.33 13.67 -34.96
N PRO A 41 18.28 14.59 -35.94
CA PRO A 41 19.25 15.68 -36.04
C PRO A 41 19.12 16.73 -34.92
N ASN A 42 17.96 16.80 -34.26
CA ASN A 42 17.62 17.90 -33.35
C ASN A 42 17.41 17.48 -31.90
N MET A 43 17.54 16.19 -31.57
CA MET A 43 17.30 15.71 -30.22
C MET A 43 18.15 14.50 -29.83
N THR A 44 18.34 14.32 -28.55
CA THR A 44 18.90 13.12 -27.93
C THR A 44 17.86 12.60 -26.96
N ALA A 45 17.66 11.28 -26.92
CA ALA A 45 16.71 10.64 -26.05
C ALA A 45 17.39 9.58 -25.17
N ASN A 46 16.87 9.43 -23.97
CA ASN A 46 17.16 8.29 -23.10
C ASN A 46 15.85 7.52 -22.90
N ASP A 47 15.96 6.20 -22.91
CA ASP A 47 14.91 5.29 -22.52
C ASP A 47 15.34 4.51 -21.28
N ASP A 48 14.41 3.83 -20.63
CA ASP A 48 14.68 3.00 -19.47
C ASP A 48 14.10 1.59 -19.60
N ILE A 49 14.75 0.66 -18.93
CA ILE A 49 14.26 -0.70 -18.75
C ILE A 49 14.04 -0.91 -17.26
N PHE A 50 12.83 -1.23 -16.88
CA PHE A 50 12.46 -1.61 -15.53
C PHE A 50 12.25 -3.13 -15.44
N GLN A 51 12.90 -3.76 -14.48
CA GLN A 51 12.66 -5.13 -14.08
C GLN A 51 12.52 -5.17 -12.56
N GLY A 52 11.35 -5.55 -12.06
CA GLY A 52 11.12 -5.53 -10.62
C GLY A 52 9.76 -6.09 -10.23
N TRP A 53 9.53 -6.06 -8.94
CA TRP A 53 8.27 -6.44 -8.32
C TRP A 53 7.34 -5.23 -8.28
N PHE A 54 6.06 -5.44 -8.58
CA PHE A 54 5.07 -4.36 -8.43
C PHE A 54 4.67 -4.09 -6.96
N GLY A 55 4.97 -5.02 -6.05
CA GLY A 55 4.76 -4.86 -4.63
C GLY A 55 5.97 -4.25 -3.93
N ILE A 56 6.45 -3.08 -4.36
CA ILE A 56 7.56 -2.31 -3.76
C ILE A 56 7.17 -0.85 -3.62
N GLY A 57 7.68 -0.19 -2.56
CA GLY A 57 7.28 1.17 -2.22
C GLY A 57 5.79 1.26 -1.91
N SER A 58 5.22 2.45 -2.08
CA SER A 58 3.77 2.60 -1.98
C SER A 58 3.07 1.77 -3.05
N GLN A 59 2.17 0.90 -2.63
CA GLN A 59 1.55 -0.09 -3.50
C GLN A 59 0.08 -0.32 -3.18
N ILE A 60 -0.66 -0.85 -4.16
CA ILE A 60 -2.01 -1.36 -4.00
C ILE A 60 -2.05 -2.85 -4.27
N ASP A 61 -2.70 -3.59 -3.39
CA ASP A 61 -2.98 -5.00 -3.56
C ASP A 61 -4.31 -5.20 -4.29
N GLY A 62 -4.23 -5.91 -5.41
CA GLY A 62 -5.41 -6.30 -6.18
C GLY A 62 -6.09 -7.54 -5.60
N LEU A 63 -7.32 -7.78 -6.06
CA LEU A 63 -8.13 -8.90 -5.57
C LEU A 63 -7.60 -10.29 -5.96
N GLY A 64 -6.64 -10.35 -6.85
CA GLY A 64 -5.92 -11.58 -7.20
C GLY A 64 -4.65 -11.82 -6.38
N HIS A 65 -4.40 -11.00 -5.32
CA HIS A 65 -3.21 -11.12 -4.50
C HIS A 65 -3.34 -12.22 -3.44
N ILE A 66 -4.43 -12.26 -2.72
CA ILE A 66 -4.65 -13.19 -1.60
C ILE A 66 -5.85 -14.08 -1.84
N GLY A 67 -5.64 -15.38 -1.72
CA GLY A 67 -6.64 -16.42 -1.61
C GLY A 67 -6.62 -17.07 -0.23
N ASP A 68 -7.57 -17.96 0.04
CA ASP A 68 -7.55 -18.81 1.24
C ASP A 68 -6.59 -20.01 1.06
N HIS A 69 -6.51 -20.86 2.10
CA HIS A 69 -5.63 -22.04 2.10
C HIS A 69 -6.00 -23.09 1.03
N ASP A 70 -7.25 -23.08 0.51
CA ASP A 70 -7.69 -23.94 -0.59
C ASP A 70 -7.38 -23.33 -1.97
N GLY A 71 -6.84 -22.11 -2.01
CA GLY A 71 -6.51 -21.38 -3.24
C GLY A 71 -7.73 -20.71 -3.87
N ILE A 72 -8.77 -20.42 -3.08
CA ILE A 72 -9.96 -19.70 -3.51
C ILE A 72 -9.79 -18.20 -3.21
N PHE A 73 -9.93 -17.40 -4.25
CA PHE A 73 -9.80 -15.95 -4.23
C PHE A 73 -11.16 -15.25 -4.18
N TYR A 74 -11.13 -13.92 -4.14
CA TYR A 74 -12.33 -13.10 -4.12
C TYR A 74 -13.36 -13.56 -5.16
N ASN A 75 -14.63 -13.53 -4.78
CA ASN A 75 -15.76 -13.95 -5.61
C ASN A 75 -15.68 -15.43 -6.06
N CYS A 76 -15.12 -16.30 -5.21
CA CYS A 76 -15.03 -17.75 -5.39
C CYS A 76 -14.25 -18.20 -6.66
N TYR A 77 -13.32 -17.40 -7.12
CA TYR A 77 -12.43 -17.83 -8.22
C TYR A 77 -11.36 -18.80 -7.69
N ASP A 78 -11.25 -19.97 -8.31
CA ASP A 78 -10.12 -20.90 -8.07
C ASP A 78 -8.85 -20.36 -8.75
N GLY A 79 -7.77 -20.22 -7.99
CA GLY A 79 -6.48 -19.73 -8.49
C GLY A 79 -5.94 -20.55 -9.66
N LYS A 80 -6.19 -21.86 -9.69
CA LYS A 80 -5.78 -22.76 -10.78
C LYS A 80 -6.38 -22.37 -12.14
N ASP A 81 -7.56 -21.75 -12.13
CA ASP A 81 -8.27 -21.40 -13.37
C ASP A 81 -7.84 -20.05 -13.95
N PHE A 82 -7.30 -19.15 -13.12
CA PHE A 82 -7.03 -17.78 -13.57
C PHE A 82 -5.61 -17.27 -13.33
N ALA A 83 -4.84 -17.85 -12.41
CA ALA A 83 -3.48 -17.42 -12.10
C ALA A 83 -2.48 -18.18 -13.00
N GLN A 84 -2.05 -17.54 -14.08
CA GLN A 84 -1.10 -18.11 -15.03
C GLN A 84 0.28 -17.46 -14.87
N ILE A 85 1.34 -18.14 -15.29
CA ILE A 85 2.72 -17.59 -15.32
C ILE A 85 2.79 -16.28 -16.12
N THR A 86 1.96 -16.12 -17.13
CA THR A 86 1.91 -14.94 -18.00
C THR A 86 1.05 -13.81 -17.44
N GLY A 87 0.46 -13.99 -16.26
CA GLY A 87 -0.41 -13.01 -15.60
C GLY A 87 -1.80 -13.56 -15.30
N LEU A 88 -2.53 -12.81 -14.49
CA LEU A 88 -3.90 -13.15 -14.11
C LEU A 88 -4.87 -12.93 -15.28
N THR A 89 -5.79 -13.87 -15.49
CA THR A 89 -6.89 -13.73 -16.47
C THR A 89 -8.17 -13.16 -15.84
N LYS A 90 -8.25 -13.15 -14.50
CA LYS A 90 -9.28 -12.55 -13.67
C LYS A 90 -8.62 -11.77 -12.54
N LEU A 91 -9.34 -10.87 -11.90
CA LEU A 91 -8.91 -10.13 -10.71
C LEU A 91 -7.61 -9.30 -10.88
N GLY A 92 -7.15 -9.08 -12.11
CA GLY A 92 -5.95 -8.30 -12.38
C GLY A 92 -6.13 -6.82 -12.06
N ILE A 93 -5.01 -6.16 -11.76
CA ILE A 93 -4.96 -4.74 -11.33
C ILE A 93 -5.60 -3.77 -12.34
N GLU A 94 -5.57 -4.12 -13.62
CA GLU A 94 -6.17 -3.32 -14.70
C GLU A 94 -7.70 -3.19 -14.59
N LYS A 95 -8.33 -4.04 -13.78
CA LYS A 95 -9.79 -4.01 -13.55
C LYS A 95 -10.20 -3.02 -12.48
N ILE A 96 -9.28 -2.57 -11.64
CA ILE A 96 -9.56 -1.58 -10.61
C ILE A 96 -9.77 -0.22 -11.31
N PRO A 97 -10.93 0.43 -11.15
CA PRO A 97 -11.14 1.78 -11.67
C PRO A 97 -10.28 2.79 -10.89
N PRO A 98 -10.08 4.00 -11.40
CA PRO A 98 -9.52 5.07 -10.59
C PRO A 98 -10.33 5.26 -9.31
N ILE A 99 -9.65 5.40 -8.18
CA ILE A 99 -10.28 5.64 -6.89
C ILE A 99 -10.28 7.15 -6.65
N VAL A 100 -11.47 7.72 -6.49
CA VAL A 100 -11.69 9.11 -6.08
C VAL A 100 -12.69 9.04 -4.94
N ALA A 101 -12.23 9.26 -3.72
CA ALA A 101 -13.01 9.00 -2.51
C ALA A 101 -12.60 9.93 -1.37
N ARG A 102 -13.40 9.98 -0.32
CA ARG A 102 -12.96 10.54 0.94
C ARG A 102 -11.84 9.67 1.51
N GLY A 103 -10.67 10.27 1.75
CA GLY A 103 -9.58 9.68 2.49
C GLY A 103 -9.58 10.17 3.93
N ILE A 104 -9.30 9.28 4.87
CA ILE A 104 -9.06 9.65 6.26
C ILE A 104 -7.74 9.03 6.71
N VAL A 105 -7.00 9.77 7.55
CA VAL A 105 -5.82 9.25 8.23
C VAL A 105 -6.04 9.25 9.74
N ILE A 106 -5.90 8.08 10.34
CA ILE A 106 -6.07 7.87 11.77
C ILE A 106 -4.68 7.72 12.39
N ASP A 107 -4.31 8.68 13.21
CA ASP A 107 -3.01 8.71 13.89
C ASP A 107 -3.04 7.82 15.13
N ILE A 108 -2.62 6.58 14.96
CA ILE A 108 -2.55 5.59 16.05
C ILE A 108 -1.37 5.90 16.98
N ALA A 109 -0.21 6.26 16.43
CA ALA A 109 0.97 6.58 17.23
C ALA A 109 0.71 7.79 18.13
N GLY A 110 0.22 8.88 17.57
CA GLY A 110 -0.10 10.08 18.34
C GLY A 110 -1.19 9.85 19.39
N TYR A 111 -2.24 9.07 19.08
CA TYR A 111 -3.27 8.71 20.04
C TYR A 111 -2.69 7.94 21.26
N LEU A 112 -1.72 7.05 21.02
CA LEU A 112 -1.06 6.27 22.06
C LEU A 112 0.08 7.05 22.76
N ASN A 113 0.31 8.33 22.40
CA ASN A 113 1.41 9.16 22.88
C ASN A 113 2.79 8.52 22.59
N LYS A 114 2.97 7.95 21.42
CA LYS A 114 4.20 7.36 20.93
C LYS A 114 4.67 8.10 19.68
N ASP A 115 5.99 8.14 19.47
CA ASP A 115 6.57 8.60 18.20
C ASP A 115 6.30 7.60 17.08
N TYR A 116 6.30 6.31 17.41
CA TYR A 116 5.96 5.19 16.52
C TYR A 116 5.58 3.95 17.32
N LEU A 117 4.84 3.02 16.70
CA LEU A 117 4.56 1.70 17.26
C LEU A 117 5.73 0.75 16.97
N ASP A 118 5.99 -0.18 17.88
CA ASP A 118 7.03 -1.19 17.72
C ASP A 118 6.61 -2.32 16.78
N LYS A 119 7.59 -3.01 16.19
CA LYS A 119 7.29 -4.18 15.36
C LYS A 119 6.56 -5.27 16.16
N GLY A 120 5.56 -5.88 15.53
CA GLY A 120 4.69 -6.86 16.17
C GLY A 120 3.63 -6.24 17.10
N GLU A 121 3.68 -4.92 17.35
CA GLU A 121 2.63 -4.24 18.11
C GLU A 121 1.36 -4.15 17.28
N THR A 122 0.23 -4.50 17.89
CA THR A 122 -1.07 -4.48 17.22
C THR A 122 -1.99 -3.42 17.77
N PHE A 123 -2.90 -2.91 16.94
CA PHE A 123 -4.00 -2.06 17.37
C PHE A 123 -5.33 -2.63 16.86
N ASP A 124 -6.27 -2.71 17.78
CA ASP A 124 -7.59 -3.30 17.60
C ASP A 124 -8.66 -2.26 17.22
N THR A 125 -9.88 -2.72 17.00
CA THR A 125 -11.05 -1.88 16.73
C THR A 125 -11.25 -0.80 17.81
N LYS A 126 -11.03 -1.14 19.07
CA LYS A 126 -11.24 -0.21 20.17
C LYS A 126 -10.24 0.95 20.13
N ILE A 127 -8.96 0.64 19.89
CA ILE A 127 -7.89 1.64 19.77
C ILE A 127 -8.15 2.51 18.54
N ALA A 128 -8.41 1.90 17.37
CA ALA A 128 -8.65 2.61 16.12
C ALA A 128 -9.84 3.58 16.21
N LEU A 129 -10.96 3.14 16.79
CA LEU A 129 -12.14 3.99 16.95
C LEU A 129 -11.95 5.10 17.99
N ALA A 130 -11.18 4.84 19.05
CA ALA A 130 -10.87 5.88 20.04
C ALA A 130 -9.92 6.93 19.44
N ALA A 131 -8.94 6.53 18.64
CA ALA A 131 -8.07 7.43 17.88
C ALA A 131 -8.87 8.27 16.87
N ALA A 132 -9.71 7.65 16.05
CA ALA A 132 -10.58 8.34 15.11
C ALA A 132 -11.48 9.37 15.82
N LYS A 133 -12.10 8.99 16.95
CA LYS A 133 -12.94 9.89 17.74
C LYS A 133 -12.14 11.08 18.30
N SER A 134 -10.91 10.88 18.72
CA SER A 134 -10.07 11.98 19.23
C SER A 134 -9.74 13.01 18.15
N GLN A 135 -9.71 12.56 16.88
CA GLN A 135 -9.52 13.40 15.69
C GLN A 135 -10.85 13.91 15.07
N ASN A 136 -12.00 13.67 15.73
CA ASN A 136 -13.34 13.97 15.23
C ASN A 136 -13.69 13.27 13.90
N LEU A 137 -13.14 12.09 13.67
CA LEU A 137 -13.39 11.27 12.50
C LEU A 137 -14.45 10.20 12.76
N ILE A 138 -15.20 9.89 11.71
CA ILE A 138 -16.11 8.74 11.64
C ILE A 138 -15.75 7.97 10.37
N ILE A 139 -15.62 6.66 10.48
CA ILE A 139 -15.38 5.77 9.34
C ILE A 139 -16.72 5.44 8.69
N ASP A 140 -16.87 5.83 7.43
CA ASP A 140 -18.08 5.64 6.65
C ASP A 140 -17.88 4.75 5.42
N SER A 141 -18.98 4.30 4.84
CA SER A 141 -18.96 3.52 3.60
C SER A 141 -18.38 4.34 2.44
N GLY A 142 -17.48 3.72 1.70
CA GLY A 142 -16.83 4.37 0.56
C GLY A 142 -15.53 5.13 0.92
N ASP A 143 -15.11 5.13 2.17
CA ASP A 143 -13.85 5.75 2.60
C ASP A 143 -12.62 4.94 2.14
N VAL A 144 -11.52 5.64 1.99
CA VAL A 144 -10.16 5.09 2.05
C VAL A 144 -9.59 5.40 3.42
N VAL A 145 -9.34 4.35 4.21
CA VAL A 145 -8.88 4.48 5.60
C VAL A 145 -7.39 4.21 5.69
N LEU A 146 -6.61 5.19 6.11
CA LEU A 146 -5.18 5.09 6.32
C LEU A 146 -4.85 5.15 7.81
N PHE A 147 -3.96 4.28 8.27
CA PHE A 147 -3.42 4.31 9.62
C PHE A 147 -2.00 4.85 9.61
N HIS A 148 -1.71 5.76 10.53
CA HIS A 148 -0.36 6.22 10.80
C HIS A 148 0.18 5.54 12.05
N THR A 149 1.21 4.73 11.88
CA THR A 149 1.91 4.03 12.96
C THR A 149 3.23 4.70 13.32
N GLY A 150 3.73 5.61 12.46
CA GLY A 150 5.03 6.25 12.59
C GLY A 150 6.22 5.34 12.25
N TRP A 151 5.99 4.05 11.98
CA TRP A 151 7.03 3.04 11.76
C TRP A 151 7.96 3.39 10.59
N THR A 152 7.38 3.74 9.45
CA THR A 152 8.17 4.06 8.26
C THR A 152 8.95 5.36 8.44
N ASP A 153 8.35 6.40 9.01
CA ASP A 153 9.04 7.66 9.28
C ASP A 153 10.23 7.48 10.24
N ALA A 154 10.06 6.63 11.25
CA ALA A 154 11.09 6.37 12.26
C ALA A 154 12.21 5.46 11.75
N LYS A 155 11.90 4.45 10.93
CA LYS A 155 12.83 3.34 10.68
C LYS A 155 13.37 3.26 9.26
N LEU A 156 12.59 3.60 8.23
CA LEU A 156 12.99 3.33 6.85
C LEU A 156 14.34 3.96 6.48
N GLN A 157 14.60 5.19 6.90
CA GLN A 157 15.85 5.88 6.58
C GLN A 157 16.96 5.64 7.62
N SER A 158 16.58 5.52 8.90
CA SER A 158 17.52 5.39 10.01
C SER A 158 18.05 3.97 10.20
N ASP A 159 17.19 2.96 9.98
CA ASP A 159 17.50 1.53 10.12
C ASP A 159 16.65 0.68 9.17
N PRO A 160 17.00 0.65 7.87
CA PRO A 160 16.23 -0.11 6.86
C PRO A 160 16.15 -1.61 7.15
N LEU A 161 17.14 -2.16 7.84
CA LEU A 161 17.14 -3.59 8.22
C LEU A 161 16.09 -3.87 9.29
N GLU A 162 16.01 -3.01 10.30
CA GLU A 162 14.97 -3.10 11.32
C GLU A 162 13.58 -2.87 10.70
N TRP A 163 13.45 -1.87 9.83
CA TRP A 163 12.20 -1.61 9.10
C TRP A 163 11.70 -2.84 8.36
N GLY A 164 12.59 -3.55 7.64
CA GLY A 164 12.25 -4.76 6.88
C GLY A 164 12.08 -6.03 7.72
N SER A 165 12.53 -6.03 9.00
CA SER A 165 12.48 -7.19 9.87
C SER A 165 11.11 -7.42 10.51
N GLY A 166 10.25 -6.41 10.52
CA GLY A 166 8.92 -6.46 11.10
C GLY A 166 8.21 -5.13 11.02
N MET A 167 6.99 -5.07 11.55
CA MET A 167 6.15 -3.88 11.55
C MET A 167 4.99 -4.01 12.55
N PRO A 168 4.42 -2.90 13.03
CA PRO A 168 3.13 -2.90 13.70
C PRO A 168 1.99 -3.09 12.69
N GLY A 169 0.79 -3.43 13.17
CA GLY A 169 -0.35 -3.56 12.28
C GLY A 169 -1.69 -3.80 12.96
N ILE A 170 -2.71 -4.00 12.12
CA ILE A 170 -4.09 -4.21 12.55
C ILE A 170 -4.32 -5.62 13.09
N THR A 171 -5.37 -5.77 13.89
CA THR A 171 -5.90 -7.07 14.31
C THR A 171 -7.03 -7.53 13.38
N ALA A 172 -7.37 -8.83 13.43
CA ALA A 172 -8.47 -9.41 12.65
C ALA A 172 -9.83 -8.71 12.91
N ASP A 173 -10.14 -8.39 14.17
CA ASP A 173 -11.39 -7.71 14.52
C ASP A 173 -11.50 -6.31 13.93
N LEU A 174 -10.38 -5.59 13.79
CA LEU A 174 -10.38 -4.30 13.11
C LEU A 174 -10.60 -4.48 11.60
N ALA A 175 -9.99 -5.48 10.98
CA ALA A 175 -10.24 -5.78 9.56
C ALA A 175 -11.72 -6.15 9.31
N GLU A 176 -12.34 -6.96 10.18
CA GLU A 176 -13.77 -7.29 10.11
C GLU A 176 -14.66 -6.05 10.30
N TYR A 177 -14.31 -5.18 11.24
CA TYR A 177 -15.04 -3.92 11.45
C TYR A 177 -14.99 -3.03 10.19
N LEU A 178 -13.80 -2.84 9.61
CA LEU A 178 -13.63 -2.03 8.39
C LEU A 178 -14.40 -2.63 7.21
N ALA A 179 -14.37 -3.96 7.08
CA ALA A 179 -15.16 -4.67 6.07
C ALA A 179 -16.68 -4.43 6.27
N SER A 180 -17.16 -4.46 7.51
CA SER A 180 -18.58 -4.18 7.83
C SER A 180 -19.01 -2.74 7.46
N LYS A 181 -18.05 -1.82 7.36
CA LYS A 181 -18.28 -0.44 6.94
C LYS A 181 -18.30 -0.26 5.42
N ASN A 182 -17.97 -1.28 4.64
CA ASN A 182 -17.84 -1.21 3.18
C ASN A 182 -16.88 -0.09 2.73
N VAL A 183 -15.72 0.01 3.34
CA VAL A 183 -14.67 0.91 2.89
C VAL A 183 -14.10 0.46 1.54
N ILE A 184 -13.51 1.36 0.75
CA ILE A 184 -12.93 1.01 -0.57
C ILE A 184 -11.56 0.37 -0.41
N ALA A 185 -10.74 0.95 0.46
CA ALA A 185 -9.40 0.47 0.71
C ALA A 185 -8.97 0.78 2.15
N VAL A 186 -8.06 -0.02 2.65
CA VAL A 186 -7.42 0.15 3.96
C VAL A 186 -5.91 0.19 3.75
N GLY A 187 -5.22 1.10 4.40
CA GLY A 187 -3.76 1.17 4.27
C GLY A 187 -3.08 1.64 5.54
N ALA A 188 -1.75 1.53 5.52
CA ALA A 188 -0.88 2.05 6.57
C ALA A 188 0.48 2.49 6.01
N ASP A 189 1.26 3.15 6.85
CA ASP A 189 2.67 3.46 6.57
C ASP A 189 3.60 2.24 6.70
N THR A 190 3.07 1.05 6.94
CA THR A 190 3.81 -0.21 7.05
C THR A 190 3.82 -0.98 5.73
N TRP A 191 4.73 -1.98 5.61
CA TRP A 191 4.91 -2.74 4.38
C TRP A 191 3.94 -3.94 4.21
N GLY A 192 2.96 -4.12 5.09
CA GLY A 192 2.03 -5.25 5.02
C GLY A 192 0.78 -5.07 5.88
N LEU A 193 0.39 -3.88 6.32
CA LEU A 193 -0.83 -3.56 7.08
C LEU A 193 -1.02 -4.39 8.37
N ASP A 194 -0.88 -5.71 8.32
CA ASP A 194 -0.91 -6.61 9.47
C ASP A 194 0.40 -6.54 10.27
N ALA A 195 0.38 -6.89 11.54
CA ALA A 195 1.59 -6.90 12.37
C ALA A 195 2.54 -8.04 12.00
N TRP A 196 3.85 -7.78 12.04
CA TRP A 196 4.89 -8.78 11.92
C TRP A 196 6.02 -8.53 12.92
N PRO A 197 6.44 -9.52 13.77
CA PRO A 197 5.89 -10.89 13.88
C PRO A 197 4.39 -10.90 14.23
N PRO A 198 3.64 -11.93 13.78
CA PRO A 198 2.21 -12.02 14.07
C PRO A 198 1.97 -12.31 15.55
N ALA A 199 0.83 -11.86 16.06
CA ALA A 199 0.41 -12.18 17.44
C ALA A 199 0.06 -13.67 17.62
N ASP A 200 -0.45 -14.32 16.56
CA ASP A 200 -0.67 -15.77 16.47
C ASP A 200 0.13 -16.32 15.27
N GLU A 201 1.09 -17.18 15.54
CA GLU A 201 1.93 -17.81 14.51
C GLU A 201 1.13 -18.70 13.55
N ASN A 202 -0.06 -19.16 13.94
CA ASN A 202 -0.92 -19.98 13.09
C ASN A 202 -1.80 -19.16 12.15
N GLU A 203 -1.96 -17.85 12.42
CA GLU A 203 -2.75 -16.94 11.61
C GLU A 203 -1.93 -15.68 11.24
N PRO A 204 -0.84 -15.84 10.47
CA PRO A 204 -0.09 -14.68 10.00
C PRO A 204 -0.91 -13.87 8.99
N PHE A 205 -0.84 -12.56 9.09
CA PHE A 205 -1.55 -11.63 8.18
C PHE A 205 -3.09 -11.82 8.12
N PRO A 206 -3.79 -11.85 9.27
CA PRO A 206 -5.23 -12.13 9.28
C PRO A 206 -6.09 -11.08 8.57
N GLY A 207 -5.62 -9.84 8.49
CA GLY A 207 -6.33 -8.74 7.82
C GLY A 207 -6.40 -8.94 6.30
N HIS A 208 -5.37 -9.49 5.68
CA HIS A 208 -5.32 -9.68 4.23
C HIS A 208 -6.47 -10.56 3.70
N PRO A 209 -6.69 -11.81 4.18
CA PRO A 209 -7.81 -12.61 3.68
C PRO A 209 -9.17 -12.02 4.05
N ILE A 210 -9.29 -11.35 5.21
CA ILE A 210 -10.54 -10.70 5.59
C ILE A 210 -10.88 -9.57 4.62
N LEU A 211 -9.94 -8.68 4.33
CA LEU A 211 -10.17 -7.52 3.48
C LEU A 211 -10.26 -7.93 2.00
N ILE A 212 -9.23 -8.58 1.46
CA ILE A 212 -9.10 -8.86 0.04
C ILE A 212 -9.99 -10.02 -0.39
N GLN A 213 -9.78 -11.21 0.19
CA GLN A 213 -10.41 -12.43 -0.28
C GLN A 213 -11.91 -12.50 0.05
N LYS A 214 -12.29 -12.14 1.29
CA LYS A 214 -13.70 -12.24 1.72
C LYS A 214 -14.54 -11.05 1.27
N ASN A 215 -13.97 -9.83 1.31
CA ASN A 215 -14.76 -8.61 1.18
C ASN A 215 -14.40 -7.74 -0.04
N GLY A 216 -13.38 -8.07 -0.82
CA GLY A 216 -13.01 -7.33 -2.03
C GLY A 216 -12.50 -5.92 -1.76
N ILE A 217 -11.95 -5.67 -0.58
CA ILE A 217 -11.37 -4.39 -0.15
C ILE A 217 -9.87 -4.42 -0.44
N HIS A 218 -9.38 -3.37 -1.10
CA HIS A 218 -7.96 -3.25 -1.44
C HIS A 218 -7.11 -2.89 -0.22
N ILE A 219 -5.87 -3.36 -0.20
CA ILE A 219 -4.87 -2.94 0.77
C ILE A 219 -3.90 -1.96 0.10
N LEU A 220 -3.53 -0.91 0.84
CA LEU A 220 -2.56 0.11 0.44
C LEU A 220 -1.39 0.06 1.42
N GLU A 221 -0.20 -0.26 0.93
CA GLU A 221 0.99 -0.45 1.77
C GLU A 221 2.01 0.67 1.55
N VAL A 222 2.87 0.88 2.54
CA VAL A 222 3.94 1.88 2.54
C VAL A 222 3.42 3.27 2.17
N MET A 223 2.30 3.66 2.80
CA MET A 223 1.69 4.97 2.55
C MET A 223 2.43 6.06 3.33
N ASN A 224 2.82 7.14 2.64
CA ASN A 224 3.49 8.27 3.28
C ASN A 224 2.47 9.14 4.03
N THR A 225 2.08 8.71 5.23
CA THR A 225 1.05 9.36 6.06
C THR A 225 1.61 10.47 6.97
N GLY A 226 2.92 10.46 7.25
CA GLY A 226 3.56 11.40 8.17
C GLY A 226 3.32 12.87 7.85
N PRO A 227 3.45 13.33 6.59
CA PRO A 227 3.15 14.73 6.24
C PRO A 227 1.70 15.13 6.53
N LEU A 228 0.73 14.24 6.35
CA LEU A 228 -0.69 14.51 6.67
C LEU A 228 -0.87 14.71 8.18
N VAL A 229 -0.30 13.81 8.97
CA VAL A 229 -0.36 13.88 10.45
C VAL A 229 0.33 15.14 10.96
N LYS A 230 1.52 15.45 10.45
CA LYS A 230 2.27 16.66 10.80
C LYS A 230 1.48 17.96 10.52
N ASP A 231 0.74 17.99 9.42
CA ASP A 231 -0.07 19.14 9.01
C ASP A 231 -1.49 19.12 9.65
N ASN A 232 -1.80 18.14 10.50
CA ASN A 232 -3.13 17.89 11.10
C ASN A 232 -4.24 17.76 10.03
N VAL A 233 -3.91 17.14 8.90
CA VAL A 233 -4.87 16.83 7.83
C VAL A 233 -5.41 15.43 8.04
N ASN A 234 -6.55 15.32 8.70
CA ASN A 234 -7.15 14.04 9.05
C ASN A 234 -8.16 13.55 8.00
N GLU A 235 -8.69 14.45 7.17
CA GLU A 235 -9.65 14.18 6.11
C GLU A 235 -9.25 14.92 4.83
N PHE A 236 -9.37 14.26 3.67
CA PHE A 236 -8.93 14.80 2.38
C PHE A 236 -9.65 14.10 1.23
N LEU A 237 -9.57 14.67 0.02
CA LEU A 237 -9.93 13.96 -1.19
C LEU A 237 -8.77 13.04 -1.60
N PHE A 238 -9.00 11.73 -1.51
CA PHE A 238 -8.07 10.72 -1.99
C PHE A 238 -8.26 10.48 -3.48
N VAL A 239 -7.16 10.57 -4.25
CA VAL A 239 -7.16 10.32 -5.69
C VAL A 239 -6.04 9.34 -6.04
N LEU A 240 -6.39 8.23 -6.69
CA LEU A 240 -5.46 7.22 -7.17
C LEU A 240 -5.88 6.73 -8.56
N GLY A 241 -4.99 6.89 -9.54
CA GLY A 241 -5.10 6.29 -10.87
C GLY A 241 -3.87 5.42 -11.13
N GLN A 242 -3.92 4.15 -10.71
CA GLN A 242 -2.81 3.22 -10.88
C GLN A 242 -2.59 2.82 -12.35
N ALA A 243 -1.36 2.41 -12.67
CA ALA A 243 -1.05 1.87 -13.99
C ALA A 243 -1.83 0.57 -14.26
N LYS A 244 -2.40 0.45 -15.48
CA LYS A 244 -3.24 -0.70 -15.87
C LYS A 244 -2.40 -1.78 -16.56
N VAL A 245 -1.48 -2.40 -15.83
CA VAL A 245 -0.70 -3.53 -16.32
C VAL A 245 -1.59 -4.78 -16.30
N LYS A 246 -1.97 -5.26 -17.48
CA LYS A 246 -2.90 -6.38 -17.62
C LYS A 246 -2.35 -7.64 -16.96
N GLY A 247 -3.16 -8.22 -16.08
CA GLY A 247 -2.83 -9.46 -15.38
C GLY A 247 -1.84 -9.29 -14.22
N ALA A 248 -1.44 -8.07 -13.87
CA ALA A 248 -0.66 -7.85 -12.67
C ALA A 248 -1.51 -8.04 -11.41
N VAL A 249 -0.83 -8.45 -10.33
CA VAL A 249 -1.44 -8.77 -9.02
C VAL A 249 -1.49 -7.54 -8.13
N GLN A 250 -0.41 -6.77 -8.13
CA GLN A 250 -0.18 -5.55 -7.35
C GLN A 250 0.28 -4.45 -8.29
N MET A 251 0.33 -3.21 -7.79
CA MET A 251 0.88 -2.09 -8.55
C MET A 251 1.52 -1.06 -7.63
N ILE A 252 2.69 -0.60 -8.05
CA ILE A 252 3.31 0.62 -7.49
C ILE A 252 2.35 1.78 -7.71
N ILE A 253 2.13 2.59 -6.69
CA ILE A 253 1.19 3.71 -6.74
C ILE A 253 1.83 5.00 -6.25
N ASN A 254 1.25 6.11 -6.68
CA ASN A 254 1.52 7.44 -6.15
C ASN A 254 0.19 8.18 -5.95
N PRO A 255 -0.55 7.87 -4.89
CA PRO A 255 -1.83 8.52 -4.61
C PRO A 255 -1.63 9.97 -4.17
N ILE A 256 -2.68 10.77 -4.35
CA ILE A 256 -2.69 12.19 -4.00
C ILE A 256 -3.76 12.44 -2.94
N ALA A 257 -3.41 13.16 -1.89
CA ALA A 257 -4.33 13.75 -0.93
C ALA A 257 -4.51 15.24 -1.25
N ILE A 258 -5.74 15.66 -1.50
CA ILE A 258 -6.10 17.06 -1.78
C ILE A 258 -6.90 17.57 -0.59
N ARG A 259 -6.39 18.60 0.07
CA ARG A 259 -6.99 19.29 1.24
C ARG A 259 -7.59 20.64 0.87
#